data_5989c5f95b8d8e32f681470b828e15c0
#
_entry.id   5989c5f95b8d8e32f681470b828e15c0
#
_cell.length_a   1.000
_cell.length_b   1.000
_cell.length_c   1.000
_cell.angle_alpha   90.00
_cell.angle_beta   90.00
_cell.angle_gamma   90.00
#
_symmetry.space_group_name_H-M   'P 1'
#
loop_
_entity.id
_entity.type
_entity.pdbx_description
1 polymer ?
#
loop_
_entity_poly.entity_id
_entity_poly.type
_entity_poly.pdbx_seq_one_letter_code
_entity_poly.pdbx_strand_id
1 'polypeptide(L)'
;SEMCIRDSSYRCHFWHCCWPFDANGVKTEQTRYVIMKYPYLDKIQKNGDVKKLPQQELPLLCEDIRNFLIESVSSTGGHLSSNLGVVELTVALHRALTLPQDKILFDVGHQCYTHKLLTGRREGFAKLRQLDGISGFPNPKESVHDAFVAGHGNTSLSLAIGMAWARKLRGEPGHVVAVIGDGSFTGGMVYEGMNNIEQLDNLLVILNDNKMSISKNVGALARYLTHLRTTTAYFDAKDNVRSFLDRVPLVGAPLKKNITECKTLLRRAMYHSTMFEDMGFQYIGPVDGHNVEELERTLRTIRNRQGPHFLHVITKKGKGYQPAEVNPGNYHLSLIHI
;
A
#
# COMPACT_ATOMS: atom_id res chain seq x y z
N SER A 1 -14.94 39.51 3.16
CA SER A 1 -15.85 39.28 2.02
C SER A 1 -16.22 37.82 1.97
N GLU A 2 -17.47 37.59 2.29
CA GLU A 2 -18.13 36.30 2.24
C GLU A 2 -18.11 35.75 0.81
N MET A 3 -17.72 34.52 0.64
CA MET A 3 -18.06 33.76 -0.54
C MET A 3 -18.77 32.49 -0.10
N CYS A 4 -20.09 32.63 -0.01
CA CYS A 4 -21.03 31.52 0.13
C CYS A 4 -20.93 30.63 -1.10
N ILE A 5 -20.54 29.38 -0.93
CA ILE A 5 -20.84 28.34 -1.90
C ILE A 5 -22.22 27.78 -1.50
N ARG A 6 -23.26 28.27 -2.16
CA ARG A 6 -24.55 27.59 -2.25
C ARG A 6 -24.41 26.53 -3.35
N ASP A 7 -24.51 25.28 -3.00
CA ASP A 7 -25.13 24.32 -3.89
C ASP A 7 -26.05 23.40 -3.08
N SER A 8 -27.30 23.50 -3.48
CA SER A 8 -28.46 22.96 -2.82
C SER A 8 -28.84 21.63 -3.43
N SER A 9 -28.71 20.55 -2.69
CA SER A 9 -29.60 19.41 -2.86
C SER A 9 -29.40 18.24 -1.87
N TYR A 10 -29.14 18.50 -0.60
CA TYR A 10 -29.39 17.49 0.44
C TYR A 10 -30.20 18.13 1.58
N ARG A 11 -31.50 17.77 1.66
CA ARG A 11 -32.39 18.14 2.76
C ARG A 11 -31.84 17.53 4.05
N CYS A 12 -31.33 18.38 4.94
CA CYS A 12 -31.22 18.07 6.36
C CYS A 12 -32.60 17.85 6.95
N HIS A 13 -32.96 16.63 7.26
CA HIS A 13 -34.06 16.37 8.18
C HIS A 13 -33.59 16.63 9.61
N PHE A 14 -33.99 17.76 10.15
CA PHE A 14 -33.95 18.05 11.59
C PHE A 14 -34.80 17.01 12.30
N TRP A 15 -34.20 16.19 13.14
CA TRP A 15 -34.90 15.32 14.04
C TRP A 15 -35.27 16.10 15.30
N HIS A 16 -36.56 16.19 15.54
CA HIS A 16 -37.13 16.64 16.80
C HIS A 16 -36.64 15.74 17.94
N CYS A 17 -36.19 16.38 19.03
CA CYS A 17 -35.99 15.69 20.29
C CYS A 17 -37.35 15.20 20.79
N CYS A 18 -37.65 13.92 20.60
CA CYS A 18 -38.81 13.28 21.24
C CYS A 18 -38.42 12.82 22.64
N TRP A 19 -39.23 13.13 23.60
CA TRP A 19 -39.12 12.76 24.99
C TRP A 19 -39.20 11.26 25.20
N PRO A 20 -38.50 10.71 26.24
CA PRO A 20 -38.31 9.28 26.42
C PRO A 20 -39.46 8.54 27.13
N PHE A 21 -40.67 9.06 27.13
CA PHE A 21 -41.82 8.43 27.79
C PHE A 21 -42.99 8.35 26.84
N ASP A 22 -43.69 7.19 26.83
CA ASP A 22 -44.99 7.07 26.21
C ASP A 22 -46.11 7.72 27.09
N ALA A 23 -47.33 7.78 26.57
CA ALA A 23 -48.48 8.37 27.25
C ALA A 23 -48.86 7.68 28.59
N ASN A 24 -48.22 6.55 28.91
CA ASN A 24 -48.47 5.73 30.10
C ASN A 24 -47.24 5.67 31.07
N GLY A 25 -46.19 6.46 30.83
CA GLY A 25 -45.03 6.56 31.71
C GLY A 25 -44.13 5.31 31.71
N VAL A 26 -44.28 4.41 30.74
CA VAL A 26 -43.44 3.20 30.61
C VAL A 26 -42.20 3.59 29.83
N LYS A 27 -41.01 3.28 30.40
CA LYS A 27 -39.74 3.39 29.66
C LYS A 27 -39.78 2.43 28.48
N THR A 28 -39.99 2.98 27.29
CA THR A 28 -39.71 2.18 26.07
C THR A 28 -38.23 1.90 26.04
N GLU A 29 -37.83 0.65 26.13
CA GLU A 29 -36.49 0.19 25.72
C GLU A 29 -36.35 0.42 24.21
N GLN A 30 -36.10 1.68 23.83
CA GLN A 30 -35.58 1.96 22.51
C GLN A 30 -34.20 1.42 22.50
N THR A 31 -34.06 0.23 21.94
CA THR A 31 -32.77 -0.27 21.44
C THR A 31 -32.21 0.82 20.55
N ARG A 32 -31.32 1.67 21.08
CA ARG A 32 -30.55 2.61 20.29
C ARG A 32 -29.74 1.76 19.32
N TYR A 33 -30.25 1.61 18.12
CA TYR A 33 -29.39 1.23 16.97
C TYR A 33 -28.37 2.36 16.86
N VAL A 34 -27.21 2.18 17.49
CA VAL A 34 -26.04 2.99 17.21
C VAL A 34 -25.69 2.62 15.77
N ILE A 35 -26.11 3.47 14.82
CA ILE A 35 -25.70 3.34 13.44
C ILE A 35 -24.18 3.53 13.49
N MET A 36 -23.44 2.44 13.46
CA MET A 36 -21.98 2.46 13.38
C MET A 36 -21.63 3.15 12.07
N LYS A 37 -21.00 4.31 12.14
CA LYS A 37 -20.65 5.12 10.97
C LYS A 37 -19.66 4.39 10.05
N TYR A 38 -18.82 3.53 10.63
CA TYR A 38 -17.77 2.75 9.95
C TYR A 38 -17.76 1.31 10.48
N PRO A 39 -18.77 0.50 10.13
CA PRO A 39 -19.01 -0.80 10.79
C PRO A 39 -17.86 -1.80 10.65
N TYR A 40 -17.09 -1.74 9.58
CA TYR A 40 -15.94 -2.62 9.35
C TYR A 40 -14.66 -2.06 9.98
N LEU A 41 -14.45 -0.74 9.91
CA LEU A 41 -13.32 -0.09 10.57
C LEU A 41 -13.46 -0.13 12.09
N ASP A 42 -14.68 -0.13 12.64
CA ASP A 42 -14.93 -0.28 14.07
C ASP A 42 -14.49 -1.63 14.62
N LYS A 43 -14.36 -2.66 13.78
CA LYS A 43 -13.80 -3.97 14.15
C LYS A 43 -12.27 -3.93 14.33
N ILE A 44 -11.59 -2.86 13.88
CA ILE A 44 -10.14 -2.70 13.93
C ILE A 44 -9.75 -1.81 15.12
N GLN A 45 -9.34 -2.43 16.22
CA GLN A 45 -8.92 -1.73 17.44
C GLN A 45 -7.40 -1.76 17.65
N LYS A 46 -6.72 -2.77 17.12
CA LYS A 46 -5.28 -2.97 17.28
C LYS A 46 -4.67 -3.69 16.08
N ASN A 47 -3.35 -3.67 16.02
CA ASN A 47 -2.61 -4.42 15.01
C ASN A 47 -3.00 -5.90 15.02
N GLY A 48 -3.22 -6.44 13.84
CA GLY A 48 -3.59 -7.85 13.62
C GLY A 48 -5.10 -8.09 13.55
N ASP A 49 -5.97 -7.18 13.96
CA ASP A 49 -7.43 -7.38 13.88
C ASP A 49 -7.89 -7.54 12.42
N VAL A 50 -7.25 -6.85 11.48
CA VAL A 50 -7.54 -7.00 10.04
C VAL A 50 -7.36 -8.44 9.52
N LYS A 51 -6.52 -9.25 10.17
CA LYS A 51 -6.32 -10.66 9.81
C LYS A 51 -7.50 -11.55 10.16
N LYS A 52 -8.36 -11.09 11.09
CA LYS A 52 -9.55 -11.81 11.55
C LYS A 52 -10.75 -11.61 10.65
N LEU A 53 -10.72 -10.57 9.82
CA LEU A 53 -11.83 -10.26 8.91
C LEU A 53 -11.89 -11.27 7.76
N PRO A 54 -13.11 -11.75 7.41
CA PRO A 54 -13.32 -12.55 6.21
C PRO A 54 -12.90 -11.79 4.95
N GLN A 55 -12.45 -12.52 3.94
CA GLN A 55 -12.02 -11.94 2.65
C GLN A 55 -13.09 -11.06 2.02
N GLN A 56 -14.35 -11.46 2.12
CA GLN A 56 -15.52 -10.76 1.56
C GLN A 56 -15.79 -9.39 2.21
N GLU A 57 -15.33 -9.18 3.45
CA GLU A 57 -15.50 -7.91 4.17
C GLU A 57 -14.38 -6.90 3.87
N LEU A 58 -13.29 -7.31 3.24
CA LEU A 58 -12.14 -6.43 3.00
C LEU A 58 -12.43 -5.24 2.06
N PRO A 59 -13.19 -5.40 0.98
CA PRO A 59 -13.60 -4.25 0.16
C PRO A 59 -14.41 -3.22 0.96
N LEU A 60 -15.30 -3.68 1.84
CA LEU A 60 -16.12 -2.83 2.70
C LEU A 60 -15.27 -2.12 3.76
N LEU A 61 -14.27 -2.80 4.34
CA LEU A 61 -13.27 -2.16 5.21
C LEU A 61 -12.50 -1.07 4.46
N CYS A 62 -12.08 -1.33 3.22
CA CYS A 62 -11.36 -0.34 2.41
C CYS A 62 -12.24 0.90 2.13
N GLU A 63 -13.54 0.71 1.93
CA GLU A 63 -14.50 1.80 1.76
C GLU A 63 -14.65 2.60 3.05
N ASP A 64 -14.83 1.95 4.19
CA ASP A 64 -14.89 2.60 5.51
C ASP A 64 -13.64 3.43 5.79
N ILE A 65 -12.45 2.87 5.51
CA ILE A 65 -11.16 3.57 5.67
C ILE A 65 -11.13 4.83 4.80
N ARG A 66 -11.55 4.75 3.53
CA ARG A 66 -11.59 5.92 2.64
C ARG A 66 -12.51 7.01 3.16
N ASN A 67 -13.74 6.65 3.52
CA ASN A 67 -14.73 7.58 4.02
C ASN A 67 -14.24 8.25 5.32
N PHE A 68 -13.63 7.50 6.22
CA PHE A 68 -13.00 8.02 7.44
C PHE A 68 -11.84 8.98 7.12
N LEU A 69 -10.96 8.65 6.17
CA LEU A 69 -9.84 9.50 5.79
C LEU A 69 -10.30 10.80 5.12
N ILE A 70 -11.32 10.74 4.27
CA ILE A 70 -11.89 11.93 3.63
C ILE A 70 -12.44 12.88 4.71
N GLU A 71 -13.23 12.37 5.64
CA GLU A 71 -13.80 13.19 6.72
C GLU A 71 -12.72 13.75 7.65
N SER A 72 -11.81 12.91 8.11
CA SER A 72 -10.77 13.30 9.05
C SER A 72 -9.80 14.34 8.44
N VAL A 73 -9.31 14.09 7.23
CA VAL A 73 -8.37 14.99 6.54
C VAL A 73 -9.04 16.30 6.12
N SER A 74 -10.34 16.28 5.82
CA SER A 74 -11.09 17.52 5.55
C SER A 74 -11.13 18.46 6.77
N SER A 75 -11.05 17.92 7.98
CA SER A 75 -11.08 18.68 9.23
C SER A 75 -9.71 19.09 9.73
N THR A 76 -8.71 18.19 9.62
CA THR A 76 -7.39 18.41 10.22
C THR A 76 -6.31 18.84 9.23
N GLY A 77 -6.57 18.71 7.93
CA GLY A 77 -5.56 18.81 6.90
C GLY A 77 -4.71 17.55 6.79
N GLY A 78 -4.03 17.37 5.66
CA GLY A 78 -3.16 16.23 5.44
C GLY A 78 -3.07 15.80 3.98
N HIS A 79 -2.39 14.67 3.75
CA HIS A 79 -2.20 14.10 2.41
C HIS A 79 -3.37 13.17 2.07
N LEU A 80 -4.36 13.66 1.31
CA LEU A 80 -5.55 12.87 1.03
C LEU A 80 -5.36 11.91 -0.15
N SER A 81 -5.07 12.44 -1.35
CA SER A 81 -5.07 11.62 -2.58
C SER A 81 -4.05 10.48 -2.56
N SER A 82 -2.89 10.70 -1.93
CA SER A 82 -1.85 9.67 -1.79
C SER A 82 -2.28 8.54 -0.87
N ASN A 83 -2.99 8.84 0.22
CA ASN A 83 -3.50 7.83 1.14
C ASN A 83 -4.66 7.03 0.55
N LEU A 84 -5.59 7.68 -0.14
CA LEU A 84 -6.72 7.02 -0.81
C LEU A 84 -6.25 6.01 -1.87
N GLY A 85 -5.12 6.29 -2.51
CA GLY A 85 -4.54 5.43 -3.55
C GLY A 85 -3.89 4.14 -3.04
N VAL A 86 -3.60 4.02 -1.74
CA VAL A 86 -2.85 2.88 -1.17
C VAL A 86 -3.61 2.13 -0.08
N VAL A 87 -4.92 2.31 0.02
CA VAL A 87 -5.73 1.65 1.06
C VAL A 87 -5.65 0.14 0.93
N GLU A 88 -5.98 -0.43 -0.23
CA GLU A 88 -5.96 -1.86 -0.47
C GLU A 88 -4.56 -2.45 -0.30
N LEU A 89 -3.55 -1.80 -0.86
CA LEU A 89 -2.16 -2.21 -0.71
C LEU A 89 -1.76 -2.30 0.77
N THR A 90 -2.12 -1.30 1.57
CA THR A 90 -1.79 -1.28 3.00
C THR A 90 -2.57 -2.35 3.77
N VAL A 91 -3.85 -2.57 3.45
CA VAL A 91 -4.65 -3.65 4.03
C VAL A 91 -4.03 -5.01 3.71
N ALA A 92 -3.64 -5.26 2.45
CA ALA A 92 -3.00 -6.50 2.03
C ALA A 92 -1.65 -6.72 2.73
N LEU A 93 -0.84 -5.67 2.91
CA LEU A 93 0.41 -5.73 3.66
C LEU A 93 0.18 -6.17 5.11
N HIS A 94 -0.80 -5.56 5.80
CA HIS A 94 -1.12 -5.92 7.19
C HIS A 94 -1.68 -7.33 7.34
N ARG A 95 -2.31 -7.87 6.30
CA ARG A 95 -2.79 -9.26 6.28
C ARG A 95 -1.66 -10.27 6.02
N ALA A 96 -0.72 -9.92 5.17
CA ALA A 96 0.38 -10.80 4.79
C ALA A 96 1.56 -10.79 5.78
N LEU A 97 1.84 -9.64 6.40
CA LEU A 97 3.00 -9.43 7.27
C LEU A 97 2.65 -9.60 8.76
N THR A 98 3.68 -9.84 9.58
CA THR A 98 3.57 -9.96 11.04
C THR A 98 4.30 -8.81 11.72
N LEU A 99 3.60 -7.68 11.88
CA LEU A 99 4.14 -6.51 12.56
C LEU A 99 4.09 -6.69 14.08
N PRO A 100 5.05 -6.16 14.84
CA PRO A 100 6.21 -5.36 14.41
C PRO A 100 7.46 -6.17 14.03
N GLN A 101 7.36 -7.51 13.97
CA GLN A 101 8.48 -8.37 13.56
C GLN A 101 8.90 -8.06 12.12
N ASP A 102 7.95 -8.08 11.16
CA ASP A 102 8.19 -7.53 9.83
C ASP A 102 8.18 -5.99 9.91
N LYS A 103 8.92 -5.31 9.05
CA LYS A 103 9.01 -3.85 9.02
C LYS A 103 8.48 -3.31 7.70
N ILE A 104 7.67 -2.24 7.77
CA ILE A 104 7.22 -1.49 6.59
C ILE A 104 7.83 -0.09 6.66
N LEU A 105 8.52 0.31 5.61
CA LEU A 105 9.03 1.67 5.41
C LEU A 105 8.28 2.32 4.26
N PHE A 106 7.61 3.42 4.52
CA PHE A 106 6.97 4.22 3.49
C PHE A 106 7.92 5.34 3.06
N ASP A 107 8.27 5.38 1.78
CA ASP A 107 9.09 6.46 1.24
C ASP A 107 8.38 7.81 1.38
N VAL A 108 9.07 8.86 1.78
CA VAL A 108 8.48 10.12 2.27
C VAL A 108 7.60 9.89 3.53
N GLY A 109 6.73 8.87 3.50
CA GLY A 109 5.88 8.49 4.63
C GLY A 109 4.51 9.16 4.66
N HIS A 110 4.19 10.04 3.73
CA HIS A 110 2.93 10.78 3.69
C HIS A 110 1.69 9.91 3.39
N GLN A 111 1.88 8.67 2.89
CA GLN A 111 0.83 7.69 2.59
C GLN A 111 0.64 6.63 3.69
N CYS A 112 0.94 6.95 4.96
CA CYS A 112 0.90 5.99 6.07
C CYS A 112 -0.40 6.00 6.89
N TYR A 113 -1.44 6.74 6.49
CA TYR A 113 -2.62 6.91 7.34
C TYR A 113 -3.39 5.60 7.55
N THR A 114 -3.59 4.82 6.50
CA THR A 114 -4.18 3.48 6.63
C THR A 114 -3.37 2.58 7.56
N HIS A 115 -2.04 2.63 7.52
CA HIS A 115 -1.17 1.91 8.45
C HIS A 115 -1.40 2.38 9.91
N LYS A 116 -1.56 3.67 10.14
CA LYS A 116 -1.88 4.21 11.48
C LYS A 116 -3.25 3.71 11.97
N LEU A 117 -4.27 3.67 11.11
CA LEU A 117 -5.58 3.13 11.44
C LEU A 117 -5.51 1.65 11.83
N LEU A 118 -4.85 0.82 11.01
CA LEU A 118 -4.73 -0.61 11.21
C LEU A 118 -3.84 -1.00 12.41
N THR A 119 -3.10 -0.04 12.97
CA THR A 119 -2.27 -0.20 14.18
C THR A 119 -2.89 0.44 15.44
N GLY A 120 -4.19 0.77 15.40
CA GLY A 120 -4.96 1.19 16.58
C GLY A 120 -4.86 2.66 16.94
N ARG A 121 -4.46 3.54 16.00
CA ARG A 121 -4.31 4.99 16.24
C ARG A 121 -5.46 5.84 15.74
N ARG A 122 -6.64 5.24 15.56
CA ARG A 122 -7.81 5.92 14.98
C ARG A 122 -8.23 7.18 15.73
N GLU A 123 -8.27 7.13 17.07
CA GLU A 123 -8.65 8.28 17.90
C GLU A 123 -7.71 9.48 17.71
N GLY A 124 -6.42 9.22 17.46
CA GLY A 124 -5.42 10.25 17.21
C GLY A 124 -5.68 11.10 15.97
N PHE A 125 -6.50 10.62 15.04
CA PHE A 125 -6.83 11.36 13.82
C PHE A 125 -7.63 12.64 14.08
N ALA A 126 -8.30 12.78 15.23
CA ALA A 126 -8.95 14.02 15.64
C ALA A 126 -7.93 15.18 15.77
N LYS A 127 -6.65 14.86 16.01
CA LYS A 127 -5.54 15.82 16.10
C LYS A 127 -4.40 15.50 15.14
N LEU A 128 -4.71 14.91 14.00
CA LEU A 128 -3.70 14.58 12.98
C LEU A 128 -2.94 15.85 12.57
N ARG A 129 -1.58 15.83 12.63
CA ARG A 129 -0.69 16.94 12.27
C ARG A 129 -0.84 18.20 13.14
N GLN A 130 -1.54 18.11 14.26
CA GLN A 130 -1.66 19.21 15.22
C GLN A 130 -0.70 19.02 16.39
N LEU A 131 -0.49 20.09 17.18
CA LEU A 131 0.28 20.02 18.41
C LEU A 131 -0.35 19.00 19.38
N ASP A 132 0.49 18.18 19.99
CA ASP A 132 0.09 17.07 20.88
C ASP A 132 -0.82 16.02 20.20
N GLY A 133 -0.83 15.98 18.87
CA GLY A 133 -1.52 14.99 18.07
C GLY A 133 -0.58 14.00 17.39
N ILE A 134 -1.14 13.13 16.56
CA ILE A 134 -0.34 12.18 15.78
C ILE A 134 0.30 12.86 14.56
N SER A 135 1.53 12.44 14.23
CA SER A 135 2.27 12.92 13.06
C SER A 135 1.57 12.50 11.75
N GLY A 136 1.68 13.32 10.73
CA GLY A 136 1.31 12.96 9.36
C GLY A 136 2.27 11.98 8.67
N PHE A 137 3.32 11.53 9.38
CA PHE A 137 4.36 10.61 8.91
C PHE A 137 4.57 9.49 9.92
N PRO A 138 5.20 8.36 9.54
CA PRO A 138 5.61 7.34 10.50
C PRO A 138 6.53 7.92 11.57
N ASN A 139 6.28 7.56 12.83
CA ASN A 139 7.07 8.02 13.96
C ASN A 139 7.22 6.90 15.02
N PRO A 140 8.42 6.33 15.21
CA PRO A 140 8.65 5.27 16.19
C PRO A 140 8.33 5.67 17.65
N LYS A 141 8.27 6.97 17.95
CA LYS A 141 7.84 7.45 19.27
C LYS A 141 6.32 7.31 19.48
N GLU A 142 5.53 7.22 18.40
CA GLU A 142 4.09 7.02 18.47
C GLU A 142 3.73 5.53 18.55
N SER A 143 4.46 4.68 17.82
CA SER A 143 4.14 3.26 17.71
C SER A 143 5.35 2.41 17.36
N VAL A 144 5.46 1.25 17.98
CA VAL A 144 6.47 0.21 17.64
C VAL A 144 6.30 -0.35 16.23
N HIS A 145 5.15 -0.09 15.59
CA HIS A 145 4.87 -0.52 14.23
C HIS A 145 5.46 0.43 13.19
N ASP A 146 5.82 1.64 13.56
CA ASP A 146 6.51 2.59 12.69
C ASP A 146 8.02 2.30 12.72
N ALA A 147 8.55 1.81 11.61
CA ALA A 147 9.92 1.29 11.57
C ALA A 147 10.99 2.40 11.62
N PHE A 148 10.67 3.60 11.10
CA PHE A 148 11.61 4.71 10.98
C PHE A 148 10.89 6.06 10.86
N VAL A 149 11.57 7.14 11.23
CA VAL A 149 11.10 8.51 10.96
C VAL A 149 11.28 8.79 9.46
N ALA A 150 10.20 9.08 8.76
CA ALA A 150 10.23 9.42 7.33
C ALA A 150 9.92 10.91 7.11
N GLY A 151 10.10 11.40 5.89
CA GLY A 151 9.86 12.80 5.50
C GLY A 151 10.52 13.15 4.16
N HIS A 152 11.67 12.56 3.85
CA HIS A 152 12.41 12.79 2.61
C HIS A 152 12.17 11.66 1.62
N GLY A 153 12.02 12.02 0.34
CA GLY A 153 11.93 11.06 -0.75
C GLY A 153 13.25 10.34 -1.03
N ASN A 154 13.16 9.19 -1.70
CA ASN A 154 14.27 8.36 -2.18
C ASN A 154 15.08 7.65 -1.08
N THR A 155 14.72 7.79 0.19
CA THR A 155 15.53 7.29 1.33
C THR A 155 15.11 5.90 1.80
N SER A 156 13.87 5.50 1.54
CA SER A 156 13.28 4.27 2.09
C SER A 156 14.05 3.01 1.68
N LEU A 157 14.55 2.96 0.47
CA LEU A 157 15.24 1.78 -0.04
C LEU A 157 16.59 1.57 0.65
N SER A 158 17.41 2.61 0.78
CA SER A 158 18.69 2.54 1.51
C SER A 158 18.49 2.14 2.97
N LEU A 159 17.44 2.69 3.63
CA LEU A 159 17.08 2.33 4.99
C LEU A 159 16.62 0.86 5.10
N ALA A 160 15.78 0.41 4.17
CA ALA A 160 15.29 -0.96 4.14
C ALA A 160 16.43 -1.96 3.94
N ILE A 161 17.36 -1.67 3.04
CA ILE A 161 18.56 -2.49 2.79
C ILE A 161 19.42 -2.57 4.05
N GLY A 162 19.71 -1.44 4.70
CA GLY A 162 20.46 -1.41 5.95
C GLY A 162 19.79 -2.23 7.06
N MET A 163 18.46 -2.13 7.21
CA MET A 163 17.70 -2.95 8.16
C MET A 163 17.70 -4.44 7.80
N ALA A 164 17.57 -4.78 6.51
CA ALA A 164 17.58 -6.15 6.05
C ALA A 164 18.95 -6.82 6.29
N TRP A 165 20.05 -6.11 6.02
CA TRP A 165 21.39 -6.54 6.34
C TRP A 165 21.63 -6.70 7.84
N ALA A 166 21.23 -5.72 8.65
CA ALA A 166 21.36 -5.79 10.11
C ALA A 166 20.67 -7.05 10.68
N ARG A 167 19.46 -7.35 10.19
CA ARG A 167 18.71 -8.56 10.59
C ARG A 167 19.40 -9.84 10.15
N LYS A 168 19.85 -9.90 8.90
CA LYS A 168 20.59 -11.05 8.38
C LYS A 168 21.83 -11.33 9.23
N LEU A 169 22.62 -10.31 9.53
CA LEU A 169 23.84 -10.45 10.34
C LEU A 169 23.56 -10.90 11.78
N ARG A 170 22.40 -10.51 12.34
CA ARG A 170 21.97 -10.90 13.69
C ARG A 170 21.20 -12.22 13.73
N GLY A 171 20.89 -12.80 12.58
CA GLY A 171 20.01 -13.99 12.52
C GLY A 171 18.58 -13.70 12.98
N GLU A 172 18.13 -12.45 12.92
CA GLU A 172 16.78 -12.04 13.32
C GLU A 172 15.76 -12.38 12.22
N PRO A 173 14.64 -13.03 12.56
CA PRO A 173 13.60 -13.34 11.59
C PRO A 173 12.80 -12.09 11.19
N GLY A 174 12.12 -12.16 10.04
CA GLY A 174 11.18 -11.14 9.54
C GLY A 174 11.69 -10.43 8.29
N HIS A 175 10.74 -9.87 7.56
CA HIS A 175 10.95 -9.18 6.29
C HIS A 175 11.00 -7.67 6.50
N VAL A 176 11.73 -7.02 5.61
CA VAL A 176 11.77 -5.55 5.50
C VAL A 176 11.15 -5.17 4.17
N VAL A 177 10.11 -4.35 4.21
CA VAL A 177 9.34 -3.92 3.05
C VAL A 177 9.49 -2.42 2.88
N ALA A 178 9.99 -1.98 1.72
CA ALA A 178 10.01 -0.57 1.31
C ALA A 178 8.89 -0.30 0.32
N VAL A 179 7.99 0.62 0.63
CA VAL A 179 6.93 1.11 -0.26
C VAL A 179 7.36 2.46 -0.81
N ILE A 180 7.66 2.52 -2.10
CA ILE A 180 8.16 3.72 -2.78
C ILE A 180 7.25 4.11 -3.94
N GLY A 181 6.91 5.41 -4.04
CA GLY A 181 6.16 5.94 -5.18
C GLY A 181 7.03 6.12 -6.42
N ASP A 182 6.41 6.04 -7.59
CA ASP A 182 7.04 6.21 -8.89
C ASP A 182 7.76 7.56 -9.06
N GLY A 183 7.25 8.62 -8.43
CA GLY A 183 7.92 9.93 -8.39
C GLY A 183 9.24 9.89 -7.61
N SER A 184 9.23 9.34 -6.40
CA SER A 184 10.43 9.17 -5.59
C SER A 184 11.42 8.17 -6.19
N PHE A 185 10.92 7.20 -6.92
CA PHE A 185 11.75 6.20 -7.60
C PHE A 185 12.65 6.80 -8.69
N THR A 186 12.43 8.04 -9.12
CA THR A 186 13.31 8.75 -10.07
C THR A 186 14.61 9.26 -9.45
N GLY A 187 14.74 9.27 -8.14
CA GLY A 187 15.91 9.82 -7.44
C GLY A 187 17.13 8.89 -7.44
N GLY A 188 18.32 9.47 -7.53
CA GLY A 188 19.59 8.71 -7.65
C GLY A 188 19.88 7.78 -6.48
N MET A 189 19.56 8.18 -5.25
CA MET A 189 19.79 7.40 -4.03
C MET A 189 19.08 6.03 -4.05
N VAL A 190 17.97 5.90 -4.79
CA VAL A 190 17.29 4.62 -4.99
C VAL A 190 18.22 3.61 -5.71
N TYR A 191 18.89 4.06 -6.76
CA TYR A 191 19.80 3.23 -7.55
C TYR A 191 21.10 2.89 -6.79
N GLU A 192 21.61 3.84 -6.00
CA GLU A 192 22.71 3.58 -5.08
C GLU A 192 22.34 2.51 -4.05
N GLY A 193 21.12 2.58 -3.51
CA GLY A 193 20.58 1.54 -2.65
C GLY A 193 20.49 0.20 -3.38
N MET A 194 19.84 0.17 -4.55
CA MET A 194 19.65 -1.06 -5.34
C MET A 194 20.97 -1.78 -5.66
N ASN A 195 22.08 -1.05 -5.78
CA ASN A 195 23.40 -1.63 -6.01
C ASN A 195 23.94 -2.48 -4.83
N ASN A 196 23.25 -2.47 -3.66
CA ASN A 196 23.70 -3.13 -2.42
C ASN A 196 22.73 -4.23 -1.95
N ILE A 197 21.94 -4.83 -2.85
CA ILE A 197 20.90 -5.81 -2.48
C ILE A 197 21.39 -7.27 -2.50
N GLU A 198 22.61 -7.51 -2.98
CA GLU A 198 23.13 -8.85 -3.16
C GLU A 198 22.99 -9.70 -1.88
N GLN A 199 22.56 -10.97 -2.04
CA GLN A 199 22.36 -11.91 -0.94
C GLN A 199 21.29 -11.57 0.12
N LEU A 200 20.42 -10.57 -0.09
CA LEU A 200 19.31 -10.29 0.82
C LEU A 200 18.11 -11.18 0.50
N ASP A 201 17.70 -12.01 1.47
CA ASP A 201 16.54 -12.92 1.32
C ASP A 201 15.25 -12.36 1.96
N ASN A 202 15.37 -11.30 2.72
CA ASN A 202 14.32 -10.74 3.55
C ASN A 202 13.89 -9.33 3.12
N LEU A 203 14.24 -8.91 1.89
CA LEU A 203 13.93 -7.59 1.34
C LEU A 203 12.81 -7.68 0.29
N LEU A 204 11.80 -6.84 0.45
CA LEU A 204 10.76 -6.59 -0.55
C LEU A 204 10.68 -5.09 -0.85
N VAL A 205 10.85 -4.73 -2.12
CA VAL A 205 10.60 -3.37 -2.62
C VAL A 205 9.27 -3.37 -3.34
N ILE A 206 8.37 -2.46 -2.99
CA ILE A 206 7.07 -2.27 -3.64
C ILE A 206 7.09 -0.91 -4.34
N LEU A 207 7.08 -0.93 -5.65
CA LEU A 207 6.87 0.26 -6.46
C LEU A 207 5.38 0.53 -6.59
N ASN A 208 4.92 1.59 -5.95
CA ASN A 208 3.56 2.11 -6.09
C ASN A 208 3.51 3.07 -7.30
N ASP A 209 3.11 2.55 -8.44
CA ASP A 209 3.06 3.26 -9.71
C ASP A 209 1.67 3.83 -9.96
N ASN A 210 1.49 5.11 -9.76
CA ASN A 210 0.25 5.83 -10.03
C ASN A 210 0.37 6.87 -11.16
N LYS A 211 1.49 6.88 -11.89
CA LYS A 211 1.84 7.79 -13.01
C LYS A 211 2.01 9.25 -12.59
N MET A 212 2.03 9.54 -11.29
CA MET A 212 2.04 10.91 -10.79
C MET A 212 2.88 11.06 -9.52
N SER A 213 3.72 12.08 -9.54
CA SER A 213 4.28 12.71 -8.34
C SER A 213 3.29 13.79 -7.85
N ILE A 214 3.75 15.04 -7.64
CA ILE A 214 2.88 16.22 -7.53
C ILE A 214 2.31 16.56 -8.93
N SER A 215 3.13 16.39 -9.98
CA SER A 215 2.79 16.49 -11.40
C SER A 215 3.00 15.15 -12.12
N LYS A 216 2.68 15.07 -13.40
CA LYS A 216 2.95 13.89 -14.23
C LYS A 216 4.46 13.62 -14.29
N ASN A 217 4.84 12.35 -14.10
CA ASN A 217 6.23 11.94 -14.22
C ASN A 217 6.71 12.05 -15.66
N VAL A 218 7.94 12.53 -15.84
CA VAL A 218 8.61 12.72 -17.14
C VAL A 218 9.95 11.99 -17.17
N GLY A 219 10.54 11.85 -18.36
CA GLY A 219 11.87 11.28 -18.53
C GLY A 219 11.90 9.81 -18.95
N ALA A 220 13.09 9.24 -19.02
CA ALA A 220 13.31 7.88 -19.53
C ALA A 220 12.68 6.81 -18.64
N LEU A 221 12.77 6.98 -17.32
CA LEU A 221 12.19 6.04 -16.38
C LEU A 221 10.66 6.00 -16.46
N ALA A 222 10.01 7.16 -16.58
CA ALA A 222 8.55 7.21 -16.75
C ALA A 222 8.10 6.52 -18.05
N ARG A 223 8.89 6.64 -19.13
CA ARG A 223 8.66 5.88 -20.37
C ARG A 223 8.86 4.38 -20.18
N TYR A 224 9.92 3.99 -19.47
CA TYR A 224 10.20 2.59 -19.16
C TYR A 224 9.08 1.95 -18.34
N LEU A 225 8.62 2.58 -17.26
CA LEU A 225 7.48 2.11 -16.47
C LEU A 225 6.19 2.06 -17.29
N THR A 226 5.97 3.01 -18.20
CA THR A 226 4.84 2.97 -19.13
C THR A 226 4.92 1.75 -20.06
N HIS A 227 6.11 1.45 -20.59
CA HIS A 227 6.33 0.26 -21.41
C HIS A 227 6.03 -1.02 -20.62
N LEU A 228 6.53 -1.16 -19.40
CA LEU A 228 6.24 -2.31 -18.54
C LEU A 228 4.74 -2.50 -18.31
N ARG A 229 3.98 -1.42 -18.08
CA ARG A 229 2.51 -1.48 -17.90
C ARG A 229 1.75 -1.93 -19.14
N THR A 230 2.20 -1.52 -20.33
CA THR A 230 1.53 -1.86 -21.59
C THR A 230 1.87 -3.27 -22.08
N THR A 231 2.88 -3.89 -21.51
CA THR A 231 3.35 -5.22 -21.88
C THR A 231 2.78 -6.32 -20.96
N THR A 232 1.68 -6.05 -20.23
CA THR A 232 1.03 -7.01 -19.31
C THR A 232 0.70 -8.34 -19.98
N ALA A 233 0.17 -8.34 -21.21
CA ALA A 233 -0.06 -9.56 -21.97
C ALA A 233 1.20 -10.41 -22.19
N TYR A 234 2.37 -9.78 -22.18
CA TYR A 234 3.66 -10.44 -22.26
C TYR A 234 4.04 -11.14 -20.95
N PHE A 235 3.75 -10.53 -19.80
CA PHE A 235 4.04 -11.12 -18.50
C PHE A 235 3.10 -12.29 -18.17
N ASP A 236 1.81 -12.19 -18.52
CA ASP A 236 0.84 -13.28 -18.40
C ASP A 236 1.25 -14.48 -19.30
N ALA A 237 1.73 -14.21 -20.51
CA ALA A 237 2.30 -15.23 -21.40
C ALA A 237 3.59 -15.84 -20.81
N LYS A 238 4.45 -15.02 -20.20
CA LYS A 238 5.68 -15.46 -19.53
C LYS A 238 5.39 -16.43 -18.37
N ASP A 239 4.42 -16.13 -17.52
CA ASP A 239 4.04 -17.00 -16.39
C ASP A 239 3.35 -18.28 -16.85
N ASN A 240 2.54 -18.22 -17.91
CA ASN A 240 1.92 -19.39 -18.53
C ASN A 240 2.97 -20.32 -19.19
N VAL A 241 3.94 -19.77 -19.93
CA VAL A 241 5.03 -20.54 -20.53
C VAL A 241 5.95 -21.09 -19.43
N ARG A 242 6.22 -20.35 -18.36
CA ARG A 242 6.99 -20.83 -17.21
C ARG A 242 6.30 -22.01 -16.54
N SER A 243 4.99 -21.90 -16.28
CA SER A 243 4.16 -22.96 -15.70
C SER A 243 4.11 -24.20 -16.61
N PHE A 244 4.08 -24.00 -17.92
CA PHE A 244 4.10 -25.08 -18.89
C PHE A 244 5.47 -25.79 -18.92
N LEU A 245 6.56 -25.02 -18.96
CA LEU A 245 7.91 -25.57 -18.92
C LEU A 245 8.24 -26.30 -17.62
N ASP A 246 7.66 -25.86 -16.48
CA ASP A 246 7.84 -26.52 -15.19
C ASP A 246 7.03 -27.83 -15.07
N ARG A 247 5.99 -28.01 -15.91
CA ARG A 247 5.14 -29.22 -15.99
C ARG A 247 5.65 -30.28 -16.99
N VAL A 248 6.63 -29.98 -17.83
CA VAL A 248 7.19 -30.96 -18.76
C VAL A 248 7.99 -32.01 -17.97
N PRO A 249 7.58 -33.30 -17.93
CA PRO A 249 8.30 -34.33 -17.20
C PRO A 249 9.67 -34.55 -17.79
N LEU A 250 10.69 -34.50 -16.96
CA LEU A 250 12.10 -34.71 -17.31
C LEU A 250 12.36 -36.20 -17.50
N VAL A 251 12.60 -36.62 -18.72
CA VAL A 251 13.00 -37.98 -19.05
C VAL A 251 14.55 -38.06 -18.99
N GLY A 252 15.07 -38.84 -18.03
CA GLY A 252 16.46 -39.32 -18.00
C GLY A 252 17.54 -38.36 -17.44
N ALA A 253 18.43 -38.90 -16.60
CA ALA A 253 19.48 -38.15 -15.89
C ALA A 253 20.57 -37.50 -16.74
N PRO A 254 21.06 -38.06 -17.87
CA PRO A 254 22.09 -37.41 -18.68
C PRO A 254 21.59 -36.25 -19.57
N LEU A 255 20.29 -36.22 -19.87
CA LEU A 255 19.68 -35.15 -20.65
C LEU A 255 19.33 -33.90 -19.80
N LYS A 256 19.30 -34.02 -18.46
CA LYS A 256 18.94 -32.95 -17.54
C LYS A 256 19.80 -31.70 -17.67
N LYS A 257 21.11 -31.84 -17.79
CA LYS A 257 22.03 -30.71 -17.82
C LYS A 257 21.88 -29.89 -19.12
N ASN A 258 21.80 -30.56 -20.25
CA ASN A 258 21.66 -29.92 -21.57
C ASN A 258 20.25 -29.30 -21.75
N ILE A 259 19.21 -29.97 -21.25
CA ILE A 259 17.83 -29.42 -21.28
C ILE A 259 17.71 -28.22 -20.35
N THR A 260 18.35 -28.22 -19.18
CA THR A 260 18.34 -27.09 -18.27
C THR A 260 19.06 -25.89 -18.83
N GLU A 261 20.22 -26.10 -19.47
CA GLU A 261 20.97 -25.05 -20.18
C GLU A 261 20.23 -24.53 -21.40
N CYS A 262 19.63 -25.42 -22.22
CA CYS A 262 18.80 -25.05 -23.36
C CYS A 262 17.51 -24.33 -22.93
N LYS A 263 16.88 -24.78 -21.83
CA LYS A 263 15.74 -24.12 -21.20
C LYS A 263 16.10 -22.72 -20.68
N THR A 264 17.32 -22.58 -20.13
CA THR A 264 17.84 -21.28 -19.63
C THR A 264 18.22 -20.35 -20.77
N LEU A 265 18.83 -20.89 -21.85
CA LEU A 265 19.17 -20.14 -23.06
C LEU A 265 17.92 -19.70 -23.84
N LEU A 266 16.93 -20.59 -24.03
CA LEU A 266 15.63 -20.26 -24.61
C LEU A 266 14.88 -19.22 -23.76
N ARG A 267 14.94 -19.36 -22.44
CA ARG A 267 14.41 -18.38 -21.48
C ARG A 267 15.07 -17.01 -21.64
N ARG A 268 16.42 -16.95 -21.76
CA ARG A 268 17.16 -15.70 -22.00
C ARG A 268 16.92 -15.11 -23.39
N ALA A 269 16.81 -15.94 -24.42
CA ALA A 269 16.56 -15.49 -25.80
C ALA A 269 15.14 -15.00 -26.06
N MET A 270 14.16 -15.57 -25.35
CA MET A 270 12.75 -15.18 -25.47
C MET A 270 12.33 -14.03 -24.55
N TYR A 271 13.11 -13.72 -23.53
CA TYR A 271 12.77 -12.73 -22.52
C TYR A 271 13.87 -11.68 -22.36
N HIS A 272 13.56 -10.46 -22.74
CA HIS A 272 14.32 -9.32 -22.24
C HIS A 272 14.10 -9.24 -20.72
N SER A 273 15.18 -9.33 -19.93
CA SER A 273 15.11 -9.08 -18.50
C SER A 273 14.68 -7.64 -18.26
N THR A 274 13.95 -7.42 -17.17
CA THR A 274 13.69 -6.05 -16.72
C THR A 274 14.96 -5.47 -16.09
N MET A 275 15.08 -4.15 -16.06
CA MET A 275 16.16 -3.45 -15.32
C MET A 275 16.27 -3.95 -13.88
N PHE A 276 15.15 -4.30 -13.25
CA PHE A 276 15.12 -4.80 -11.88
C PHE A 276 15.75 -6.18 -11.75
N GLU A 277 15.50 -7.07 -12.72
CA GLU A 277 16.11 -8.41 -12.76
C GLU A 277 17.61 -8.31 -13.05
N ASP A 278 18.04 -7.39 -13.91
CA ASP A 278 19.45 -7.15 -14.20
C ASP A 278 20.19 -6.60 -12.95
N MET A 279 19.49 -5.91 -12.06
CA MET A 279 20.01 -5.45 -10.77
C MET A 279 19.91 -6.52 -9.66
N GLY A 280 19.45 -7.74 -9.96
CA GLY A 280 19.42 -8.86 -9.01
C GLY A 280 18.10 -9.08 -8.28
N PHE A 281 17.05 -8.31 -8.52
CA PHE A 281 15.72 -8.55 -7.96
C PHE A 281 14.96 -9.66 -8.70
N GLN A 282 14.07 -10.33 -7.97
CA GLN A 282 13.00 -11.09 -8.60
C GLN A 282 11.83 -10.16 -8.85
N TYR A 283 11.64 -9.77 -10.11
CA TYR A 283 10.57 -8.86 -10.50
C TYR A 283 9.22 -9.59 -10.59
N ILE A 284 8.19 -8.99 -10.00
CA ILE A 284 6.80 -9.45 -10.00
C ILE A 284 5.89 -8.29 -10.36
N GLY A 285 5.00 -8.50 -11.30
CA GLY A 285 4.01 -7.50 -11.69
C GLY A 285 4.06 -7.15 -13.17
N PRO A 286 3.31 -6.11 -13.58
CA PRO A 286 2.50 -5.24 -12.72
C PRO A 286 1.25 -5.93 -12.18
N VAL A 287 0.89 -5.62 -10.92
CA VAL A 287 -0.28 -6.15 -10.21
C VAL A 287 -1.26 -5.00 -9.93
N ASP A 288 -2.57 -5.29 -9.96
CA ASP A 288 -3.59 -4.31 -9.59
C ASP A 288 -3.52 -3.99 -8.09
N GLY A 289 -3.17 -2.75 -7.77
CA GLY A 289 -3.05 -2.23 -6.40
C GLY A 289 -4.38 -2.03 -5.68
N HIS A 290 -5.51 -2.23 -6.35
CA HIS A 290 -6.85 -2.13 -5.78
C HIS A 290 -7.54 -3.48 -5.60
N ASN A 291 -6.87 -4.58 -5.96
CA ASN A 291 -7.33 -5.94 -5.70
C ASN A 291 -6.65 -6.51 -4.44
N VAL A 292 -7.31 -6.37 -3.28
CA VAL A 292 -6.75 -6.83 -1.98
C VAL A 292 -6.42 -8.31 -1.99
N GLU A 293 -7.27 -9.14 -2.61
CA GLU A 293 -7.10 -10.60 -2.62
C GLU A 293 -5.86 -11.00 -3.42
N GLU A 294 -5.70 -10.44 -4.60
CA GLU A 294 -4.53 -10.68 -5.45
C GLU A 294 -3.25 -10.19 -4.79
N LEU A 295 -3.27 -8.99 -4.20
CA LEU A 295 -2.16 -8.42 -3.45
C LEU A 295 -1.77 -9.31 -2.27
N GLU A 296 -2.74 -9.74 -1.46
CA GLU A 296 -2.47 -10.60 -0.31
C GLU A 296 -1.86 -11.94 -0.74
N ARG A 297 -2.42 -12.58 -1.77
CA ARG A 297 -1.89 -13.83 -2.33
C ARG A 297 -0.46 -13.66 -2.85
N THR A 298 -0.20 -12.59 -3.57
CA THR A 298 1.12 -12.26 -4.12
C THR A 298 2.13 -12.01 -3.00
N LEU A 299 1.78 -11.20 -2.00
CA LEU A 299 2.64 -10.91 -0.86
C LEU A 299 2.96 -12.16 -0.02
N ARG A 300 1.98 -13.04 0.21
CA ARG A 300 2.20 -14.33 0.88
C ARG A 300 3.12 -15.25 0.09
N THR A 301 2.99 -15.25 -1.24
CA THR A 301 3.87 -16.02 -2.12
C THR A 301 5.31 -15.49 -2.08
N ILE A 302 5.49 -14.18 -2.11
CA ILE A 302 6.82 -13.53 -2.01
C ILE A 302 7.48 -13.87 -0.68
N ARG A 303 6.74 -13.76 0.42
CA ARG A 303 7.26 -14.03 1.76
C ARG A 303 7.87 -15.42 1.92
N ASN A 304 7.42 -16.39 1.16
CA ASN A 304 7.90 -17.78 1.20
C ASN A 304 9.02 -18.06 0.18
N ARG A 305 9.48 -17.04 -0.56
CA ARG A 305 10.57 -17.20 -1.56
C ARG A 305 11.85 -16.59 -1.04
N GLN A 306 12.98 -17.13 -1.48
CA GLN A 306 14.31 -16.60 -1.20
C GLN A 306 14.68 -15.51 -2.21
N GLY A 307 15.57 -14.61 -1.80
CA GLY A 307 16.12 -13.52 -2.61
C GLY A 307 15.33 -12.20 -2.48
N PRO A 308 15.92 -11.09 -2.93
CA PRO A 308 15.27 -9.80 -2.92
C PRO A 308 14.18 -9.73 -3.99
N HIS A 309 13.01 -9.21 -3.62
CA HIS A 309 11.87 -9.12 -4.52
C HIS A 309 11.53 -7.66 -4.83
N PHE A 310 11.08 -7.45 -6.07
CA PHE A 310 10.58 -6.16 -6.54
C PHE A 310 9.15 -6.34 -7.06
N LEU A 311 8.17 -5.83 -6.32
CA LEU A 311 6.76 -5.89 -6.67
C LEU A 311 6.31 -4.56 -7.29
N HIS A 312 5.91 -4.60 -8.54
CA HIS A 312 5.35 -3.46 -9.24
C HIS A 312 3.82 -3.46 -9.11
N VAL A 313 3.29 -2.43 -8.46
CA VAL A 313 1.86 -2.29 -8.16
C VAL A 313 1.31 -1.05 -8.86
N ILE A 314 0.24 -1.21 -9.63
CA ILE A 314 -0.45 -0.10 -10.27
C ILE A 314 -1.57 0.39 -9.39
N THR A 315 -1.58 1.67 -9.05
CA THR A 315 -2.64 2.29 -8.25
C THR A 315 -3.21 3.52 -8.93
N LYS A 316 -4.35 3.98 -8.42
CA LYS A 316 -4.98 5.24 -8.82
C LYS A 316 -4.97 6.21 -7.64
N LYS A 317 -4.23 7.31 -7.79
CA LYS A 317 -4.17 8.37 -6.77
C LYS A 317 -5.56 8.99 -6.56
N GLY A 318 -6.00 9.12 -5.31
CA GLY A 318 -7.34 9.64 -5.00
C GLY A 318 -8.48 8.63 -5.13
N LYS A 319 -8.19 7.33 -5.29
CA LYS A 319 -9.17 6.25 -5.52
C LYS A 319 -10.37 6.32 -4.57
N GLY A 320 -11.58 6.28 -5.16
CA GLY A 320 -12.86 6.29 -4.45
C GLY A 320 -13.35 7.69 -4.05
N TYR A 321 -12.61 8.77 -4.40
CA TYR A 321 -13.06 10.14 -4.24
C TYR A 321 -12.90 10.90 -5.55
N GLN A 322 -14.02 11.03 -6.30
CA GLN A 322 -14.01 11.56 -7.66
C GLN A 322 -13.25 12.89 -7.82
N PRO A 323 -13.39 13.91 -6.94
CA PRO A 323 -12.64 15.15 -7.08
C PRO A 323 -11.11 14.94 -7.03
N ALA A 324 -10.64 14.03 -6.15
CA ALA A 324 -9.23 13.70 -6.03
C ALA A 324 -8.73 12.81 -7.17
N GLU A 325 -9.59 11.99 -7.77
CA GLU A 325 -9.25 11.19 -8.94
C GLU A 325 -9.05 12.04 -10.19
N VAL A 326 -9.87 13.10 -10.35
CA VAL A 326 -9.79 14.03 -11.49
C VAL A 326 -8.61 14.98 -11.35
N ASN A 327 -8.40 15.52 -10.15
CA ASN A 327 -7.34 16.49 -9.85
C ASN A 327 -6.46 16.06 -8.67
N PRO A 328 -5.71 14.95 -8.77
CA PRO A 328 -4.97 14.39 -7.64
C PRO A 328 -3.89 15.30 -7.08
N GLY A 329 -3.39 16.25 -7.87
CA GLY A 329 -2.44 17.26 -7.42
C GLY A 329 -3.03 18.22 -6.39
N ASN A 330 -4.26 18.69 -6.61
CA ASN A 330 -4.96 19.60 -5.71
C ASN A 330 -5.29 18.94 -4.36
N TYR A 331 -5.41 17.63 -4.33
CA TYR A 331 -5.68 16.82 -3.13
C TYR A 331 -4.43 16.10 -2.62
N HIS A 332 -3.25 16.45 -3.12
CA HIS A 332 -2.00 15.85 -2.64
C HIS A 332 -1.74 16.23 -1.19
N LEU A 333 -1.82 17.50 -0.88
CA LEU A 333 -1.84 18.04 0.47
C LEU A 333 -3.11 18.88 0.61
N SER A 334 -3.89 18.68 1.67
CA SER A 334 -5.18 19.35 1.79
C SER A 334 -5.02 20.87 1.85
N LEU A 335 -5.92 21.55 1.14
CA LEU A 335 -5.92 22.99 0.90
C LEU A 335 -6.51 23.83 2.04
N ILE A 336 -6.67 23.30 3.26
CA ILE A 336 -7.20 24.08 4.39
C ILE A 336 -6.40 25.36 4.64
N HIS A 337 -5.23 25.50 4.02
CA HIS A 337 -4.32 26.63 4.20
C HIS A 337 -4.04 27.42 2.92
N ILE A 338 -4.85 27.31 1.90
CA ILE A 338 -4.75 28.15 0.71
C ILE A 338 -5.95 29.06 0.61
#